data_06e565ac79c2554c1aeceb340292ce89
#
_entry.id   06e565ac79c2554c1aeceb340292ce89
#
_cell.length_a   1.000
_cell.length_b   1.000
_cell.length_c   1.000
_cell.angle_alpha   90.00
_cell.angle_beta   90.00
_cell.angle_gamma   90.00
#
_symmetry.space_group_name_H-M   'P 1'
#
loop_
_entity.id
_entity.type
_entity.pdbx_description
1 polymer ?
#
loop_
_entity_poly.entity_id
_entity_poly.type
_entity_poly.pdbx_seq_one_letter_code
_entity_poly.pdbx_strand_id
1 'polypeptide(L)' 'MRADIFLAEQGLAPSRETAKKLILGGCVRICGSTVKKPSCDIGDG' A
#
# COMPACT_ATOMS: atom_id res chain seq x y z
N MET A 1 -9.02 -5.13 0.65
CA MET A 1 -7.87 -5.35 -0.26
C MET A 1 -6.57 -5.02 0.46
N ARG A 2 -5.54 -5.80 0.26
CA ARG A 2 -4.25 -5.54 0.90
C ARG A 2 -3.59 -4.30 0.28
N ALA A 3 -2.86 -3.58 1.11
CA ALA A 3 -2.25 -2.33 0.65
C ALA A 3 -1.23 -2.55 -0.47
N ASP A 4 -0.43 -3.61 -0.38
CA ASP A 4 0.56 -3.89 -1.42
C ASP A 4 -0.11 -4.18 -2.76
N ILE A 5 -1.18 -4.94 -2.74
CA ILE A 5 -1.94 -5.24 -3.95
C ILE A 5 -2.59 -3.97 -4.48
N PHE A 6 -3.16 -3.16 -3.59
CA PHE A 6 -3.80 -1.92 -3.98
C PHE A 6 -2.83 -0.99 -4.71
N LEU A 7 -1.63 -0.82 -4.17
CA LEU A 7 -0.64 0.05 -4.81
C LEU A 7 -0.22 -0.47 -6.19
N ALA A 8 -0.05 -1.79 -6.29
CA ALA A 8 0.35 -2.38 -7.56
C ALA A 8 -0.76 -2.22 -8.61
N GLU A 9 -2.01 -2.38 -8.21
CA GLU A 9 -3.13 -2.26 -9.13
C GLU A 9 -3.38 -0.82 -9.56
N GLN A 10 -3.15 0.13 -8.67
CA GLN A 10 -3.33 1.54 -8.99
C GLN A 10 -2.18 2.12 -9.80
N GLY A 11 -1.14 1.33 -10.03
CA GLY A 11 0.02 1.80 -10.76
C GLY A 11 0.91 2.71 -9.93
N LEU A 12 0.70 2.76 -8.62
CA LEU A 12 1.52 3.57 -7.74
C LEU A 12 2.85 2.90 -7.44
N ALA A 13 2.91 1.60 -7.66
CA ALA A 13 4.13 0.83 -7.52
C ALA A 13 4.24 -0.12 -8.72
N PRO A 14 5.46 -0.34 -9.24
CA PRO A 14 5.66 -1.21 -10.41
C PRO A 14 5.44 -2.69 -10.08
N SER A 15 5.53 -3.06 -8.81
CA SER A 15 5.31 -4.44 -8.41
C SER A 15 4.90 -4.45 -6.94
N ARG A 16 4.40 -5.61 -6.49
CA ARG A 16 4.01 -5.76 -5.09
C ARG A 16 5.21 -5.64 -4.16
N GLU A 17 6.37 -6.11 -4.59
CA GLU A 17 7.57 -6.00 -3.78
C GLU A 17 7.94 -4.54 -3.56
N THR A 18 7.88 -3.74 -4.61
CA THR A 18 8.13 -2.31 -4.48
C THR A 18 7.07 -1.66 -3.60
N ALA A 19 5.82 -2.04 -3.77
CA ALA A 19 4.74 -1.54 -2.93
C ALA A 19 5.00 -1.85 -1.47
N LYS A 20 5.44 -3.06 -1.18
CA LYS A 20 5.76 -3.48 0.18
C LYS A 20 6.87 -2.60 0.76
N LYS A 21 7.91 -2.35 -0.01
CA LYS A 21 9.02 -1.52 0.45
C LYS A 21 8.56 -0.09 0.74
N LEU A 22 7.72 0.46 -0.12
CA LEU A 22 7.18 1.80 0.08
C LEU A 22 6.35 1.87 1.36
N ILE A 23 5.54 0.85 1.59
CA ILE A 23 4.70 0.80 2.78
C ILE A 23 5.55 0.71 4.04
N LEU A 24 6.53 -0.17 4.05
CA LEU A 24 7.40 -0.35 5.20
C LEU A 24 8.23 0.89 5.48
N GLY A 25 8.53 1.65 4.44
CA GLY A 25 9.25 2.90 4.58
C GLY A 25 8.40 4.07 5.08
N GLY A 26 7.09 3.84 5.21
CA GLY A 26 6.20 4.89 5.67
C GLY A 26 5.88 5.93 4.63
N CYS A 27 6.10 5.61 3.36
CA CYS A 27 5.86 6.55 2.26
C CYS A 27 4.43 6.50 1.73
N VAL A 28 3.62 5.60 2.23
CA VAL A 28 2.27 5.38 1.72
C VAL A 28 1.23 5.90 2.68
N ARG A 29 0.35 6.75 2.17
CA ARG A 29 -0.78 7.26 2.95
C ARG A 29 -2.06 6.98 2.17
N ILE A 30 -3.03 6.40 2.84
CA ILE A 30 -4.31 6.07 2.24
C ILE A 30 -5.40 6.54 3.17
N CYS A 31 -6.36 7.28 2.62
CA CYS A 31 -7.49 7.83 3.38
C CYS A 31 -7.02 8.67 4.58
N GLY A 32 -5.91 9.39 4.41
CA GLY A 32 -5.39 10.23 5.47
C GLY A 32 -4.60 9.51 6.54
N SER A 33 -4.43 8.20 6.39
CA SER A 33 -3.68 7.40 7.37
C SER A 33 -2.43 6.83 6.73
N THR A 34 -1.34 6.85 7.48
CA THR A 34 -0.09 6.25 7.00
C THR A 34 -0.19 4.74 7.11
N VAL A 35 0.05 4.06 6.00
CA VAL A 35 0.05 2.61 5.95
C VAL A 35 1.47 2.13 6.25
N LYS A 36 1.63 1.34 7.29
CA LYS A 36 2.94 0.85 7.71
C LYS A 36 3.15 -0.62 7.46
N LYS A 37 2.08 -1.35 7.16
CA LYS A 37 2.15 -2.79 6.93
C LYS A 37 1.58 -3.12 5.55
N PRO A 38 2.30 -3.90 4.75
CA PRO A 38 1.79 -4.26 3.43
C PRO A 38 0.53 -5.12 3.49
N SER A 39 0.36 -5.85 4.58
CA SER A 39 -0.84 -6.66 4.77
C SER A 39 -2.01 -5.86 5.33
N CYS A 40 -1.82 -4.57 5.56
CA CYS A 40 -2.88 -3.71 6.05
C CYS A 40 -4.06 -3.73 5.07
N ASP A 41 -5.25 -3.94 5.60
CA ASP A 41 -6.44 -3.99 4.77
C ASP A 41 -6.90 -2.57 4.45
N ILE A 42 -7.01 -2.27 3.17
CA ILE A 42 -7.53 -0.99 2.73
C ILE A 42 -9.04 -1.09 2.77
N GLY A 43 -9.64 -0.37 3.69
CA GLY A 43 -11.08 -0.42 3.84
C GLY A 43 -11.78 0.36 2.75
N ASP A 44 -12.05 -0.29 1.69
CA ASP A 44 -12.71 0.32 0.55
C ASP A 44 -14.19 0.02 0.50
N GLY A 45 -14.70 -0.40 1.55
CA GLY A 45 -16.14 -0.62 1.61
C GLY A 45 -16.53 -1.94 2.01
#